data_ac556083f964f4acb3a43676e0562a29
#
_entry.id   ac556083f964f4acb3a43676e0562a29
#
_cell.length_a   1.000
_cell.length_b   1.000
_cell.length_c   1.000
_cell.angle_alpha   90.00
_cell.angle_beta   90.00
_cell.angle_gamma   90.00
#
_symmetry.space_group_name_H-M   'P 1'
#
loop_
_entity.id
_entity.type
_entity.pdbx_description
1 polymer ?
#
loop_
_entity_poly.entity_id
_entity_poly.type
_entity_poly.pdbx_seq_one_letter_code
_entity_poly.pdbx_strand_id
1 'polypeptide(L)'
;MDEKQIFQEMVTILKPYVKDPALLENATKDTHILDDLKVNSARLVDVIIKCEDVFDIEIDDDDADQIRTIGDAVNVIQGKLN
;
A
#
# COMPACT_ATOMS: atom_id res chain seq x y z
N MET A 1 8.48 -10.97 -7.73
CA MET A 1 8.96 -9.70 -7.11
C MET A 1 9.44 -9.97 -5.71
N ASP A 2 10.53 -9.34 -5.32
CA ASP A 2 10.96 -9.40 -3.93
C ASP A 2 10.24 -8.31 -3.10
N GLU A 3 10.40 -8.38 -1.79
CA GLU A 3 9.76 -7.46 -0.85
C GLU A 3 10.12 -6.00 -1.13
N LYS A 4 11.37 -5.75 -1.46
CA LYS A 4 11.85 -4.39 -1.74
C LYS A 4 11.19 -3.79 -2.99
N GLN A 5 11.04 -4.59 -4.03
CA GLN A 5 10.37 -4.16 -5.26
C GLN A 5 8.89 -3.86 -5.00
N ILE A 6 8.22 -4.71 -4.21
CA ILE A 6 6.83 -4.51 -3.86
C ILE A 6 6.68 -3.22 -3.04
N PHE A 7 7.58 -2.98 -2.09
CA PHE A 7 7.60 -1.75 -1.31
C PHE A 7 7.71 -0.52 -2.21
N GLN A 8 8.63 -0.55 -3.15
CA GLN A 8 8.84 0.57 -4.08
C GLN A 8 7.61 0.83 -4.95
N GLU A 9 6.95 -0.24 -5.40
CA GLU A 9 5.71 -0.10 -6.16
C GLU A 9 4.60 0.49 -5.30
N MET A 10 4.52 0.10 -4.03
CA MET A 10 3.54 0.66 -3.09
C MET A 10 3.74 2.17 -2.91
N VAL A 11 4.99 2.61 -2.77
CA VAL A 11 5.30 4.03 -2.65
C VAL A 11 4.82 4.78 -3.89
N THR A 12 5.08 4.22 -5.07
CA THR A 12 4.65 4.81 -6.34
C THR A 12 3.13 4.89 -6.42
N ILE A 13 2.44 3.83 -6.02
CA ILE A 13 0.98 3.77 -6.02
C ILE A 13 0.40 4.81 -5.06
N LEU A 14 0.99 4.97 -3.88
CA LEU A 14 0.50 5.86 -2.84
C LEU A 14 0.71 7.34 -3.16
N LYS A 15 1.69 7.65 -3.96
CA LYS A 15 2.10 9.03 -4.23
C LYS A 15 0.95 9.97 -4.61
N PRO A 16 0.04 9.60 -5.54
CA PRO A 16 -1.08 10.48 -5.89
C PRO A 16 -2.10 10.69 -4.77
N TYR A 17 -2.10 9.84 -3.76
CA TYR A 17 -3.09 9.88 -2.68
C TYR A 17 -2.57 10.56 -1.42
N VAL A 18 -1.28 10.84 -1.35
CA VAL A 18 -0.65 11.50 -0.21
C VAL A 18 -0.62 13.00 -0.48
N LYS A 19 -1.13 13.80 0.47
CA LYS A 19 -1.20 15.25 0.30
C LYS A 19 0.19 15.90 0.22
N ASP A 20 1.12 15.37 1.01
CA ASP A 20 2.49 15.88 1.05
C ASP A 20 3.44 14.76 0.63
N PRO A 21 3.99 14.80 -0.60
CA PRO A 21 4.91 13.77 -1.06
C PRO A 21 6.15 13.60 -0.18
N ALA A 22 6.53 14.62 0.58
CA ALA A 22 7.67 14.52 1.50
C ALA A 22 7.44 13.45 2.56
N LEU A 23 6.19 13.14 2.90
CA LEU A 23 5.87 12.08 3.86
C LEU A 23 6.33 10.71 3.38
N LEU A 24 6.42 10.51 2.06
CA LEU A 24 6.87 9.24 1.49
C LEU A 24 8.38 9.09 1.47
N GLU A 25 9.12 10.19 1.56
CA GLU A 25 10.59 10.15 1.48
C GLU A 25 11.20 9.35 2.63
N ASN A 26 10.56 9.38 3.80
CA ASN A 26 11.02 8.67 4.99
C ASN A 26 10.15 7.47 5.31
N ALA A 27 9.30 7.04 4.38
CA ALA A 27 8.39 5.92 4.61
C ALA A 27 9.16 4.62 4.79
N THR A 28 8.68 3.81 5.73
CA THR A 28 9.22 2.48 6.02
C THR A 28 8.07 1.47 6.05
N LYS A 29 8.38 0.23 6.33
CA LYS A 29 7.35 -0.81 6.52
C LYS A 29 6.40 -0.47 7.66
N ASP A 30 6.87 0.26 8.66
CA ASP A 30 6.08 0.61 9.83
C ASP A 30 5.22 1.86 9.63
N THR A 31 5.36 2.53 8.50
CA THR A 31 4.59 3.73 8.19
C THR A 31 3.11 3.38 8.01
N HIS A 32 2.25 4.03 8.81
CA HIS A 32 0.80 3.86 8.72
C HIS A 32 0.25 4.67 7.54
N ILE A 33 -0.49 4.00 6.68
CA ILE A 33 -1.01 4.63 5.46
C ILE A 33 -2.00 5.75 5.79
N LEU A 34 -2.93 5.51 6.71
CA LEU A 34 -3.93 6.52 7.07
C LEU A 34 -3.36 7.56 8.03
N ASP A 35 -2.67 7.13 9.08
CA ASP A 35 -2.25 8.01 10.16
C ASP A 35 -1.00 8.82 9.80
N ASP A 36 0.02 8.16 9.25
CA ASP A 36 1.30 8.81 8.96
C ASP A 36 1.31 9.51 7.62
N LEU A 37 0.74 8.87 6.60
CA LEU A 37 0.69 9.43 5.25
C LEU A 37 -0.54 10.31 5.01
N LYS A 38 -1.47 10.34 5.96
CA LYS A 38 -2.68 11.16 5.90
C LYS A 38 -3.54 10.85 4.67
N VAL A 39 -3.53 9.59 4.24
CA VAL A 39 -4.43 9.15 3.17
C VAL A 39 -5.84 9.05 3.74
N ASN A 40 -6.81 9.61 3.02
CA ASN A 40 -8.21 9.51 3.41
C ASN A 40 -8.66 8.05 3.34
N SER A 41 -9.40 7.58 4.36
CA SER A 41 -9.85 6.18 4.42
C SER A 41 -10.70 5.79 3.21
N ALA A 42 -11.48 6.72 2.67
CA ALA A 42 -12.25 6.47 1.44
C ALA A 42 -11.33 6.26 0.23
N ARG A 43 -10.16 6.87 0.23
CA ARG A 43 -9.16 6.71 -0.83
C ARG A 43 -8.37 5.42 -0.71
N LEU A 44 -8.34 4.82 0.46
CA LEU A 44 -7.66 3.55 0.66
C LEU A 44 -8.24 2.47 -0.25
N VAL A 45 -9.55 2.50 -0.49
CA VAL A 45 -10.21 1.59 -1.42
C VAL A 45 -9.61 1.74 -2.83
N ASP A 46 -9.40 2.98 -3.28
CA ASP A 46 -8.79 3.25 -4.58
C ASP A 46 -7.35 2.73 -4.64
N VAL A 47 -6.61 2.88 -3.54
CA VAL A 47 -5.23 2.36 -3.43
C VAL A 47 -5.23 0.84 -3.57
N ILE A 48 -6.16 0.16 -2.90
CA ILE A 48 -6.28 -1.30 -2.94
C ILE A 48 -6.63 -1.76 -4.37
N ILE A 49 -7.57 -1.10 -5.02
CA ILE A 49 -7.94 -1.42 -6.40
C ILE A 49 -6.74 -1.23 -7.34
N LYS A 50 -5.96 -0.17 -7.12
CA LYS A 50 -4.75 0.06 -7.91
C LYS A 50 -3.70 -1.03 -7.70
N CYS A 51 -3.57 -1.52 -6.47
CA CYS A 51 -2.68 -2.65 -6.17
C CYS A 51 -3.12 -3.91 -6.90
N GLU A 52 -4.42 -4.19 -6.93
CA GLU A 52 -4.95 -5.34 -7.67
C GLU A 52 -4.59 -5.26 -9.14
N ASP A 53 -4.68 -4.06 -9.70
CA ASP A 53 -4.40 -3.79 -11.10
C ASP A 53 -2.91 -3.95 -11.43
N VAL A 54 -2.06 -3.31 -10.62
CA VAL A 54 -0.61 -3.29 -10.85
C VAL A 54 0.01 -4.67 -10.67
N PHE A 55 -0.43 -5.43 -9.67
CA PHE A 55 0.14 -6.73 -9.33
C PHE A 55 -0.64 -7.90 -9.91
N ASP A 56 -1.79 -7.64 -10.56
CA ASP A 56 -2.67 -8.66 -11.13
C ASP A 56 -3.06 -9.70 -10.08
N ILE A 57 -3.59 -9.23 -8.96
CA ILE A 57 -4.01 -10.04 -7.81
C ILE A 57 -5.41 -9.62 -7.36
N GLU A 58 -6.02 -10.43 -6.51
CA GLU A 58 -7.27 -10.08 -5.85
C GLU A 58 -7.03 -9.84 -4.37
N ILE A 59 -7.54 -8.73 -3.86
CA ILE A 59 -7.49 -8.39 -2.44
C ILE A 59 -8.93 -8.32 -1.94
N ASP A 60 -9.33 -9.30 -1.14
CA ASP A 60 -10.68 -9.33 -0.58
C ASP A 60 -10.79 -8.44 0.66
N ASP A 61 -12.00 -8.36 1.23
CA ASP A 61 -12.24 -7.50 2.39
C ASP A 61 -11.42 -7.92 3.61
N ASP A 62 -11.22 -9.21 3.81
CA ASP A 62 -10.42 -9.72 4.93
C ASP A 62 -8.95 -9.31 4.77
N ASP A 63 -8.43 -9.40 3.55
CA ASP A 63 -7.07 -8.96 3.24
C ASP A 63 -6.93 -7.45 3.45
N ALA A 64 -7.92 -6.69 2.96
CA ALA A 64 -7.92 -5.23 3.09
C ALA A 64 -7.92 -4.79 4.56
N ASP A 65 -8.65 -5.50 5.42
CA ASP A 65 -8.72 -5.20 6.84
C ASP A 65 -7.37 -5.36 7.55
N GLN A 66 -6.47 -6.14 6.98
CA GLN A 66 -5.13 -6.34 7.53
C GLN A 66 -4.14 -5.25 7.10
N ILE A 67 -4.49 -4.44 6.11
CA ILE A 67 -3.60 -3.43 5.57
C ILE A 67 -3.71 -2.14 6.39
N ARG A 68 -2.75 -1.91 7.27
CA ARG A 68 -2.64 -0.69 8.09
C ARG A 68 -1.36 0.07 7.78
N THR A 69 -0.26 -0.66 7.64
CA THR A 69 1.04 -0.10 7.31
C THR A 69 1.41 -0.49 5.88
N ILE A 70 2.44 0.17 5.36
CA ILE A 70 2.98 -0.21 4.05
C ILE A 70 3.48 -1.66 4.10
N GLY A 71 4.11 -2.04 5.21
CA GLY A 71 4.58 -3.43 5.40
C GLY A 71 3.46 -4.45 5.35
N ASP A 72 2.30 -4.13 5.95
CA ASP A 72 1.13 -5.00 5.87
C ASP A 72 0.70 -5.21 4.42
N ALA A 73 0.66 -4.14 3.65
CA ALA A 73 0.30 -4.20 2.23
C ALA A 73 1.31 -5.07 1.46
N VAL A 74 2.60 -4.88 1.72
CA VAL A 74 3.65 -5.67 1.08
C VAL A 74 3.47 -7.16 1.39
N ASN A 75 3.18 -7.49 2.66
CA ASN A 75 2.99 -8.88 3.08
C ASN A 75 1.79 -9.53 2.38
N VAL A 76 0.68 -8.82 2.30
CA VAL A 76 -0.53 -9.32 1.60
C VAL A 76 -0.22 -9.56 0.13
N ILE A 77 0.40 -8.59 -0.52
CA ILE A 77 0.74 -8.69 -1.94
C ILE A 77 1.72 -9.84 -2.19
N GLN A 78 2.75 -9.94 -1.37
CA GLN A 78 3.76 -10.99 -1.52
C GLN A 78 3.14 -12.37 -1.37
N GLY A 79 2.22 -12.52 -0.42
CA GLY A 79 1.49 -13.77 -0.23
C GLY A 79 0.64 -14.14 -1.44
N LYS A 80 0.05 -13.16 -2.10
CA LYS A 80 -0.76 -13.39 -3.31
C LYS A 80 0.10 -13.73 -4.53
N LEU A 81 1.32 -13.21 -4.62
CA LEU A 81 2.23 -13.46 -5.73
C LEU A 81 2.95 -14.81 -5.65
N ASN A 82 3.01 -15.39 -4.45
CA ASN A 82 3.65 -16.69 -4.25
C ASN A 82 2.62 -17.85 -4.40
#